data_814de0d115f3f2fc34df52d4e06a873f
#
_entry.id   814de0d115f3f2fc34df52d4e06a873f
#
_cell.length_a   1.000
_cell.length_b   1.000
_cell.length_c   1.000
_cell.angle_alpha   90.00
_cell.angle_beta   90.00
_cell.angle_gamma   90.00
#
_symmetry.space_group_name_H-M   'P 1'
#
loop_
_entity.id
_entity.type
_entity.pdbx_description
1 polymer ?
#
loop_
_entity_poly.entity_id
_entity_poly.type
_entity_poly.pdbx_seq_one_letter_code
_entity_poly.pdbx_strand_id
1 'polypeptide(L)'
;MEHKIEHKIQEKATEIIEHKKEQAIDILETKTSLLKKIFLIMLAIAVVGIGIWFFYEYKVGTFRDVESFKFFINSFGVLGPILLTVFQCVKTVYAVIPSTLGCIVGPALFGTWTGIICNYIGICTGSFLAFTLSRKFGVSLVKQIFSEKRYQRGLKKMEKWHRSYPVFLWIAILLPISPDDFLCYFTGLTEMKFKKFAIIILTSKPFTIIIYGLIFGYGFN
;
A
#
# COMPACT_ATOMS: atom_id res chain seq x y z
N MET A 1 3.03 35.86 56.90
CA MET A 1 3.69 36.47 55.71
C MET A 1 4.46 35.42 54.90
N GLU A 2 5.13 34.49 55.56
CA GLU A 2 5.88 33.38 54.91
C GLU A 2 5.02 32.47 54.06
N HIS A 3 3.91 32.00 54.52
CA HIS A 3 2.99 31.09 53.80
C HIS A 3 2.47 31.65 52.43
N LYS A 4 2.38 32.98 52.34
CA LYS A 4 1.95 33.66 51.10
C LYS A 4 3.06 33.81 50.10
N ILE A 5 4.30 33.79 50.56
CA ILE A 5 5.51 33.83 49.72
C ILE A 5 5.78 32.44 49.17
N GLU A 6 5.66 31.38 49.97
CA GLU A 6 5.81 29.99 49.51
C GLU A 6 4.78 29.63 48.43
N HIS A 7 3.51 30.02 48.61
CA HIS A 7 2.46 29.76 47.61
C HIS A 7 2.77 30.44 46.25
N LYS A 8 3.26 31.70 46.29
CA LYS A 8 3.67 32.40 45.05
C LYS A 8 4.90 31.81 44.38
N ILE A 9 5.83 31.26 45.14
CA ILE A 9 7.01 30.59 44.60
C ILE A 9 6.62 29.26 43.92
N GLN A 10 5.72 28.49 44.54
CA GLN A 10 5.19 27.26 43.98
C GLN A 10 4.38 27.51 42.70
N GLU A 11 3.55 28.52 42.67
CA GLU A 11 2.77 28.90 41.49
C GLU A 11 3.65 29.29 40.32
N LYS A 12 4.66 30.12 40.57
CA LYS A 12 5.67 30.48 39.55
C LYS A 12 6.53 29.29 39.06
N ALA A 13 6.90 28.39 39.96
CA ALA A 13 7.63 27.21 39.61
C ALA A 13 6.80 26.26 38.71
N THR A 14 5.50 26.13 38.98
CA THR A 14 4.58 25.33 38.19
C THR A 14 4.38 25.93 36.78
N GLU A 15 4.20 27.24 36.66
CA GLU A 15 4.13 27.94 35.37
C GLU A 15 5.39 27.74 34.53
N ILE A 16 6.57 27.84 35.13
CA ILE A 16 7.85 27.65 34.43
C ILE A 16 7.99 26.21 33.96
N ILE A 17 7.54 25.22 34.73
CA ILE A 17 7.59 23.80 34.37
C ILE A 17 6.60 23.51 33.24
N GLU A 18 5.39 24.04 33.27
CA GLU A 18 4.42 23.89 32.17
C GLU A 18 4.91 24.52 30.88
N HIS A 19 5.41 25.74 30.93
CA HIS A 19 5.96 26.41 29.74
C HIS A 19 7.17 25.65 29.14
N LYS A 20 8.06 25.08 29.97
CA LYS A 20 9.16 24.23 29.48
C LYS A 20 8.66 22.91 28.90
N LYS A 21 7.59 22.33 29.44
CA LYS A 21 6.95 21.15 28.87
C LYS A 21 6.35 21.42 27.49
N GLU A 22 5.62 22.52 27.34
CA GLU A 22 5.05 22.92 26.05
C GLU A 22 6.13 23.15 24.99
N GLN A 23 7.20 23.85 25.33
CA GLN A 23 8.33 24.05 24.43
C GLN A 23 9.00 22.73 24.02
N ALA A 24 9.17 21.81 24.97
CA ALA A 24 9.75 20.50 24.68
C ALA A 24 8.86 19.65 23.77
N ILE A 25 7.54 19.71 23.95
CA ILE A 25 6.56 19.03 23.10
C ILE A 25 6.58 19.61 21.67
N ASP A 26 6.60 20.93 21.53
CA ASP A 26 6.63 21.60 20.22
C ASP A 26 7.93 21.27 19.45
N ILE A 27 9.07 21.25 20.12
CA ILE A 27 10.35 20.83 19.53
C ILE A 27 10.31 19.35 19.08
N LEU A 28 9.71 18.47 19.90
CA LEU A 28 9.57 17.04 19.56
C LEU A 28 8.61 16.83 18.38
N GLU A 29 7.49 17.55 18.33
CA GLU A 29 6.55 17.48 17.21
C GLU A 29 7.19 18.00 15.91
N THR A 30 7.91 19.12 15.98
CA THR A 30 8.62 19.68 14.83
C THR A 30 9.69 18.72 14.31
N LYS A 31 10.49 18.14 15.21
CA LYS A 31 11.55 17.17 14.84
C LYS A 31 10.97 15.89 14.24
N THR A 32 9.86 15.39 14.81
CA THR A 32 9.17 14.21 14.31
C THR A 32 8.52 14.47 12.95
N SER A 33 7.97 15.66 12.73
CA SER A 33 7.42 16.09 11.45
C SER A 33 8.51 16.19 10.38
N LEU A 34 9.68 16.74 10.73
CA LEU A 34 10.83 16.84 9.83
C LEU A 34 11.35 15.46 9.42
N LEU A 35 11.54 14.56 10.38
CA LEU A 35 11.95 13.18 10.12
C LEU A 35 10.96 12.44 9.22
N LYS A 36 9.65 12.62 9.43
CA LYS A 36 8.62 12.06 8.55
C LYS A 36 8.70 12.62 7.13
N LYS A 37 8.95 13.92 6.96
CA LYS A 37 9.13 14.55 5.65
C LYS A 37 10.39 14.02 4.95
N ILE A 38 11.51 13.93 5.64
CA ILE A 38 12.77 13.37 5.09
C ILE A 38 12.56 11.92 4.66
N PHE A 39 11.92 11.10 5.49
CA PHE A 39 11.61 9.70 5.15
C PHE A 39 10.70 9.60 3.92
N LEU A 40 9.68 10.44 3.80
CA LEU A 40 8.80 10.48 2.63
C LEU A 40 9.54 10.92 1.37
N ILE A 41 10.46 11.88 1.46
CA ILE A 41 11.28 12.34 0.34
C ILE A 41 12.25 11.22 -0.09
N MET A 42 12.93 10.57 0.85
CA MET A 42 13.79 9.42 0.54
C MET A 42 13.02 8.28 -0.12
N LEU A 43 11.82 7.99 0.39
CA LEU A 43 10.93 6.97 -0.20
C LEU A 43 10.51 7.37 -1.62
N ALA A 44 10.16 8.63 -1.84
CA ALA A 44 9.82 9.14 -3.17
C ALA A 44 11.00 9.05 -4.15
N ILE A 45 12.20 9.42 -3.71
CA ILE A 45 13.42 9.31 -4.52
C ILE A 45 13.72 7.84 -4.85
N ALA A 46 13.59 6.93 -3.88
CA ALA A 46 13.77 5.50 -4.11
C ALA A 46 12.77 4.96 -5.14
N VAL A 47 11.50 5.35 -5.02
CA VAL A 47 10.44 4.96 -5.95
C VAL A 47 10.69 5.50 -7.37
N VAL A 48 11.09 6.76 -7.48
CA VAL A 48 11.45 7.38 -8.77
C VAL A 48 12.69 6.70 -9.36
N GLY A 49 13.71 6.42 -8.55
CA GLY A 49 14.92 5.70 -8.98
C GLY A 49 14.60 4.30 -9.50
N ILE A 50 13.76 3.54 -8.79
CA ILE A 50 13.26 2.22 -9.24
C ILE A 50 12.46 2.36 -10.54
N GLY A 51 11.62 3.39 -10.67
CA GLY A 51 10.84 3.65 -11.87
C GLY A 51 11.71 3.97 -13.08
N ILE A 52 12.74 4.80 -12.92
CA ILE A 52 13.71 5.15 -13.97
C ILE A 52 14.51 3.91 -14.38
N TRP A 53 14.98 3.14 -13.41
CA TRP A 53 15.71 1.91 -13.66
C TRP A 53 14.84 0.88 -14.40
N PHE A 54 13.59 0.71 -14.00
CA PHE A 54 12.62 -0.16 -14.67
C PHE A 54 12.32 0.30 -16.09
N PHE A 55 12.23 1.62 -16.33
CA PHE A 55 12.04 2.19 -17.65
C PHE A 55 13.27 1.98 -18.54
N TYR A 56 14.47 2.07 -17.96
CA TYR A 56 15.71 1.75 -18.66
C TYR A 56 15.75 0.29 -19.11
N GLU A 57 15.46 -0.65 -18.21
CA GLU A 57 15.38 -2.10 -18.51
C GLU A 57 14.30 -2.41 -19.57
N TYR A 58 13.17 -1.70 -19.52
CA TYR A 58 12.14 -1.80 -20.55
C TYR A 58 12.65 -1.34 -21.92
N LYS A 59 13.44 -0.27 -21.99
CA LYS A 59 14.06 0.23 -23.22
C LYS A 59 15.14 -0.69 -23.76
N VAL A 60 15.93 -1.28 -22.90
CA VAL A 60 16.98 -2.26 -23.23
C VAL A 60 16.36 -3.57 -23.77
N GLY A 61 15.08 -3.82 -23.49
CA GLY A 61 14.35 -4.99 -23.99
C GLY A 61 14.39 -6.19 -23.07
N THR A 62 14.87 -6.03 -21.83
CA THR A 62 14.88 -7.08 -20.79
C THR A 62 13.49 -7.66 -20.52
N PHE A 63 12.43 -6.88 -20.79
CA PHE A 63 11.03 -7.29 -20.62
C PHE A 63 10.31 -7.63 -21.93
N ARG A 64 11.03 -7.80 -23.04
CA ARG A 64 10.42 -8.11 -24.35
C ARG A 64 9.94 -9.55 -24.45
N ASP A 65 10.61 -10.45 -23.77
CA ASP A 65 10.23 -11.84 -23.69
C ASP A 65 10.31 -12.37 -22.25
N VAL A 66 9.58 -13.46 -22.00
CA VAL A 66 9.50 -14.08 -20.67
C VAL A 66 10.87 -14.67 -20.26
N GLU A 67 11.69 -15.08 -21.22
CA GLU A 67 12.99 -15.70 -20.93
C GLU A 67 14.02 -14.67 -20.49
N SER A 68 14.13 -13.52 -21.17
CA SER A 68 14.99 -12.41 -20.77
C SER A 68 14.63 -11.92 -19.37
N PHE A 69 13.33 -11.83 -19.07
CA PHE A 69 12.85 -11.45 -17.74
C PHE A 69 13.14 -12.53 -16.69
N LYS A 70 12.96 -13.83 -17.02
CA LYS A 70 13.38 -14.95 -16.15
C LYS A 70 14.87 -14.87 -15.82
N PHE A 71 15.71 -14.68 -16.84
CA PHE A 71 17.16 -14.56 -16.66
C PHE A 71 17.52 -13.39 -15.75
N PHE A 72 16.92 -12.22 -15.98
CA PHE A 72 17.10 -11.04 -15.16
C PHE A 72 16.75 -11.28 -13.69
N ILE A 73 15.59 -11.84 -13.40
CA ILE A 73 15.18 -12.12 -12.01
C ILE A 73 16.05 -13.23 -11.39
N ASN A 74 16.43 -14.26 -12.17
CA ASN A 74 17.30 -15.33 -11.70
C ASN A 74 18.72 -14.83 -11.35
N SER A 75 19.18 -13.75 -12.00
CA SER A 75 20.47 -13.12 -11.67
C SER A 75 20.54 -12.60 -10.24
N PHE A 76 19.37 -12.30 -9.61
CA PHE A 76 19.29 -11.92 -8.19
C PHE A 76 19.24 -13.11 -7.24
N GLY A 77 19.21 -14.35 -7.74
CA GLY A 77 19.24 -15.57 -6.95
C GLY A 77 18.15 -15.57 -5.86
N VAL A 78 18.55 -15.76 -4.60
CA VAL A 78 17.66 -15.81 -3.43
C VAL A 78 16.88 -14.49 -3.20
N LEU A 79 17.39 -13.37 -3.71
CA LEU A 79 16.71 -12.07 -3.60
C LEU A 79 15.57 -11.90 -4.62
N GLY A 80 15.52 -12.72 -5.67
CA GLY A 80 14.47 -12.65 -6.70
C GLY A 80 13.04 -12.69 -6.15
N PRO A 81 12.66 -13.65 -5.29
CA PRO A 81 11.34 -13.69 -4.67
C PRO A 81 11.02 -12.45 -3.83
N ILE A 82 12.02 -11.89 -3.13
CA ILE A 82 11.86 -10.68 -2.34
C ILE A 82 11.59 -9.49 -3.27
N LEU A 83 12.35 -9.37 -4.36
CA LEU A 83 12.18 -8.33 -5.36
C LEU A 83 10.79 -8.40 -6.01
N LEU A 84 10.30 -9.60 -6.33
CA LEU A 84 8.95 -9.82 -6.83
C LEU A 84 7.89 -9.35 -5.81
N THR A 85 8.07 -9.68 -4.53
CA THR A 85 7.15 -9.29 -3.46
C THR A 85 7.08 -7.77 -3.33
N VAL A 86 8.23 -7.09 -3.34
CA VAL A 86 8.31 -5.62 -3.31
C VAL A 86 7.68 -5.02 -4.57
N PHE A 87 7.96 -5.57 -5.74
CA PHE A 87 7.35 -5.14 -7.00
C PHE A 87 5.82 -5.23 -6.96
N GLN A 88 5.27 -6.34 -6.47
CA GLN A 88 3.82 -6.52 -6.33
C GLN A 88 3.21 -5.52 -5.34
N CYS A 89 3.89 -5.24 -4.23
CA CYS A 89 3.46 -4.23 -3.27
C CYS A 89 3.41 -2.83 -3.92
N VAL A 90 4.49 -2.42 -4.56
CA VAL A 90 4.60 -1.12 -5.25
C VAL A 90 3.56 -1.00 -6.35
N LYS A 91 3.40 -2.02 -7.20
CA LYS A 91 2.40 -2.07 -8.27
C LYS A 91 0.97 -1.87 -7.73
N THR A 92 0.61 -2.54 -6.63
CA THR A 92 -0.71 -2.43 -6.00
C THR A 92 -0.95 -1.03 -5.44
N VAL A 93 0.08 -0.38 -4.89
CA VAL A 93 -0.01 1.01 -4.43
C VAL A 93 -0.15 1.98 -5.60
N TYR A 94 0.55 1.77 -6.70
CA TYR A 94 0.40 2.64 -7.88
C TYR A 94 -0.92 2.44 -8.64
N ALA A 95 -1.57 1.29 -8.49
CA ALA A 95 -2.91 0.95 -9.03
C ALA A 95 -3.13 1.27 -10.53
N VAL A 96 -2.06 1.48 -11.30
CA VAL A 96 -2.10 1.81 -12.74
C VAL A 96 -1.98 0.54 -13.59
N ILE A 97 -1.21 -0.44 -13.13
CA ILE A 97 -0.95 -1.69 -13.83
C ILE A 97 -2.02 -2.71 -13.45
N PRO A 98 -2.64 -3.41 -14.43
CA PRO A 98 -3.62 -4.45 -14.13
C PRO A 98 -3.03 -5.52 -13.19
N SER A 99 -3.77 -5.86 -12.14
CA SER A 99 -3.32 -6.83 -11.12
C SER A 99 -3.07 -8.22 -11.67
N THR A 100 -3.77 -8.60 -12.72
CA THR A 100 -3.63 -9.87 -13.44
C THR A 100 -2.21 -10.12 -13.94
N LEU A 101 -1.57 -9.14 -14.56
CA LEU A 101 -0.20 -9.30 -15.09
C LEU A 101 0.81 -9.68 -14.01
N GLY A 102 0.71 -9.08 -12.83
CA GLY A 102 1.59 -9.41 -11.73
C GLY A 102 1.39 -10.82 -11.16
N CYS A 103 0.16 -11.33 -11.18
CA CYS A 103 -0.14 -12.68 -10.68
C CYS A 103 0.42 -13.79 -11.61
N ILE A 104 0.59 -13.49 -12.90
CA ILE A 104 1.15 -14.42 -13.88
C ILE A 104 2.67 -14.52 -13.74
N VAL A 105 3.33 -13.40 -13.53
CA VAL A 105 4.80 -13.30 -13.52
C VAL A 105 5.43 -14.14 -12.41
N GLY A 106 4.87 -14.14 -11.22
CA GLY A 106 5.41 -14.88 -10.08
C GLY A 106 5.54 -16.39 -10.33
N PRO A 107 4.43 -17.08 -10.65
CA PRO A 107 4.46 -18.50 -10.98
C PRO A 107 5.35 -18.86 -12.19
N ALA A 108 5.40 -18.00 -13.19
CA ALA A 108 6.24 -18.21 -14.39
C ALA A 108 7.74 -18.13 -14.09
N LEU A 109 8.14 -17.33 -13.07
CA LEU A 109 9.56 -17.11 -12.74
C LEU A 109 10.07 -18.07 -11.66
N PHE A 110 9.31 -18.28 -10.61
CA PHE A 110 9.78 -19.01 -9.41
C PHE A 110 9.06 -20.33 -9.18
N GLY A 111 8.26 -20.76 -10.15
CA GLY A 111 7.36 -21.89 -9.99
C GLY A 111 6.08 -21.51 -9.24
N THR A 112 5.07 -22.36 -9.40
CA THR A 112 3.69 -22.08 -9.00
C THR A 112 3.56 -21.67 -7.53
N TRP A 113 4.13 -22.44 -6.61
CA TRP A 113 3.95 -22.20 -5.17
C TRP A 113 4.70 -20.98 -4.66
N THR A 114 5.97 -20.84 -5.01
CA THR A 114 6.78 -19.68 -4.62
C THR A 114 6.19 -18.39 -5.17
N GLY A 115 5.79 -18.41 -6.45
CA GLY A 115 5.16 -17.27 -7.09
C GLY A 115 3.84 -16.86 -6.45
N ILE A 116 2.98 -17.83 -6.09
CA ILE A 116 1.72 -17.58 -5.38
C ILE A 116 1.98 -16.91 -4.02
N ILE A 117 2.93 -17.44 -3.23
CA ILE A 117 3.24 -16.90 -1.91
C ILE A 117 3.77 -15.46 -2.00
N CYS A 118 4.74 -15.21 -2.90
CA CYS A 118 5.30 -13.87 -3.12
C CYS A 118 4.23 -12.87 -3.57
N ASN A 119 3.39 -13.26 -4.53
CA ASN A 119 2.28 -12.45 -4.99
C ASN A 119 1.30 -12.15 -3.86
N TYR A 120 0.94 -13.14 -3.06
CA TYR A 120 0.01 -12.97 -1.95
C TYR A 120 0.53 -11.96 -0.91
N ILE A 121 1.77 -12.15 -0.45
CA ILE A 121 2.38 -11.24 0.53
C ILE A 121 2.49 -9.82 -0.03
N GLY A 122 2.99 -9.67 -1.27
CA GLY A 122 3.16 -8.37 -1.90
C GLY A 122 1.85 -7.63 -2.12
N ILE A 123 0.84 -8.31 -2.67
CA ILE A 123 -0.48 -7.73 -2.95
C ILE A 123 -1.22 -7.38 -1.66
N CYS A 124 -1.21 -8.24 -0.64
CA CYS A 124 -1.85 -7.95 0.64
C CYS A 124 -1.20 -6.73 1.31
N THR A 125 0.14 -6.68 1.37
CA THR A 125 0.87 -5.55 1.92
C THR A 125 0.55 -4.25 1.16
N GLY A 126 0.57 -4.29 -0.18
CA GLY A 126 0.21 -3.16 -1.03
C GLY A 126 -1.23 -2.70 -0.80
N SER A 127 -2.18 -3.62 -0.64
CA SER A 127 -3.59 -3.30 -0.35
C SER A 127 -3.75 -2.61 1.02
N PHE A 128 -3.00 -3.04 2.03
CA PHE A 128 -3.00 -2.39 3.35
C PHE A 128 -2.40 -0.99 3.28
N LEU A 129 -1.34 -0.80 2.51
CA LEU A 129 -0.75 0.52 2.28
C LEU A 129 -1.73 1.43 1.51
N ALA A 130 -2.36 0.95 0.45
CA ALA A 130 -3.35 1.69 -0.33
C ALA A 130 -4.52 2.18 0.54
N PHE A 131 -5.08 1.30 1.36
CA PHE A 131 -6.11 1.64 2.34
C PHE A 131 -5.65 2.71 3.34
N THR A 132 -4.46 2.53 3.91
CA THR A 132 -3.92 3.44 4.93
C THR A 132 -3.59 4.82 4.33
N LEU A 133 -3.02 4.84 3.13
CA LEU A 133 -2.72 6.08 2.40
C LEU A 133 -4.00 6.85 2.08
N SER A 134 -5.03 6.19 1.54
CA SER A 134 -6.29 6.86 1.24
C SER A 134 -7.01 7.34 2.51
N ARG A 135 -6.93 6.59 3.61
CA ARG A 135 -7.45 7.02 4.91
C ARG A 135 -6.74 8.26 5.45
N LYS A 136 -5.43 8.34 5.26
CA LYS A 136 -4.62 9.45 5.77
C LYS A 136 -4.72 10.70 4.90
N PHE A 137 -4.69 10.54 3.57
CA PHE A 137 -4.64 11.66 2.62
C PHE A 137 -6.00 11.98 2.00
N GLY A 138 -7.00 11.14 2.22
CA GLY A 138 -8.40 11.38 1.85
C GLY A 138 -8.67 11.38 0.36
N VAL A 139 -9.76 12.07 0.00
CA VAL A 139 -10.29 12.14 -1.37
C VAL A 139 -9.30 12.74 -2.36
N SER A 140 -8.46 13.69 -1.91
CA SER A 140 -7.46 14.36 -2.76
C SER A 140 -6.49 13.36 -3.39
N LEU A 141 -5.97 12.43 -2.59
CA LEU A 141 -5.08 11.37 -3.08
C LEU A 141 -5.79 10.45 -4.09
N VAL A 142 -7.02 10.02 -3.77
CA VAL A 142 -7.76 9.10 -4.63
C VAL A 142 -8.09 9.74 -5.98
N LYS A 143 -8.42 11.02 -6.02
CA LYS A 143 -8.65 11.77 -7.25
C LYS A 143 -7.38 12.01 -8.08
N GLN A 144 -6.21 12.06 -7.46
CA GLN A 144 -4.93 12.15 -8.16
C GLN A 144 -4.52 10.83 -8.82
N ILE A 145 -4.77 9.71 -8.14
CA ILE A 145 -4.41 8.37 -8.66
C ILE A 145 -5.43 7.90 -9.70
N PHE A 146 -6.71 8.17 -9.49
CA PHE A 146 -7.80 7.70 -10.35
C PHE A 146 -8.52 8.87 -11.01
N SER A 147 -8.99 8.65 -12.26
CA SER A 147 -9.77 9.65 -12.96
C SER A 147 -11.09 9.97 -12.23
N GLU A 148 -11.58 11.20 -12.34
CA GLU A 148 -12.86 11.66 -11.78
C GLU A 148 -14.01 10.72 -12.12
N LYS A 149 -14.04 10.17 -13.35
CA LYS A 149 -15.06 9.20 -13.79
C LYS A 149 -15.03 7.91 -13.00
N ARG A 150 -13.83 7.41 -12.63
CA ARG A 150 -13.67 6.22 -11.76
C ARG A 150 -14.09 6.54 -10.33
N TYR A 151 -13.72 7.69 -9.83
CA TYR A 151 -14.10 8.15 -8.50
C TYR A 151 -15.63 8.24 -8.34
N GLN A 152 -16.34 8.88 -9.27
CA GLN A 152 -17.79 8.97 -9.25
C GLN A 152 -18.51 7.61 -9.35
N ARG A 153 -17.96 6.69 -10.14
CA ARG A 153 -18.49 5.31 -10.18
C ARG A 153 -18.32 4.59 -8.84
N GLY A 154 -17.22 4.83 -8.13
CA GLY A 154 -16.99 4.29 -6.81
C GLY A 154 -18.00 4.79 -5.78
N LEU A 155 -18.26 6.11 -5.77
CA LEU A 155 -19.28 6.72 -4.91
C LEU A 155 -20.66 6.09 -5.10
N LYS A 156 -21.12 6.01 -6.36
CA LYS A 156 -22.42 5.39 -6.69
C LYS A 156 -22.52 3.95 -6.23
N LYS A 157 -21.45 3.16 -6.34
CA LYS A 157 -21.41 1.79 -5.83
C LYS A 157 -21.48 1.74 -4.31
N MET A 158 -20.77 2.64 -3.62
CA MET A 158 -20.78 2.72 -2.17
C MET A 158 -22.15 3.10 -1.61
N GLU A 159 -22.83 4.08 -2.21
CA GLU A 159 -24.18 4.48 -1.85
C GLU A 159 -25.17 3.32 -2.03
N LYS A 160 -25.08 2.61 -3.17
CA LYS A 160 -25.95 1.47 -3.47
C LYS A 160 -25.79 0.31 -2.47
N TRP A 161 -24.56 0.08 -1.98
CA TRP A 161 -24.23 -1.07 -1.12
C TRP A 161 -23.94 -0.70 0.32
N HIS A 162 -24.34 0.47 0.78
CA HIS A 162 -23.97 1.03 2.09
C HIS A 162 -24.08 0.05 3.27
N ARG A 163 -25.20 -0.65 3.41
CA ARG A 163 -25.42 -1.64 4.49
C ARG A 163 -24.62 -2.93 4.32
N SER A 164 -24.37 -3.36 3.09
CA SER A 164 -23.72 -4.63 2.75
C SER A 164 -22.32 -4.42 2.14
N TYR A 165 -21.73 -3.23 2.32
CA TYR A 165 -20.44 -2.88 1.71
C TYR A 165 -19.31 -3.89 2.01
N PRO A 166 -19.17 -4.45 3.22
CA PRO A 166 -18.15 -5.47 3.48
C PRO A 166 -18.30 -6.75 2.66
N VAL A 167 -19.54 -7.21 2.49
CA VAL A 167 -19.86 -8.40 1.68
C VAL A 167 -19.63 -8.10 0.20
N PHE A 168 -20.08 -6.93 -0.26
CA PHE A 168 -19.81 -6.46 -1.61
C PHE A 168 -18.30 -6.40 -1.90
N LEU A 169 -17.51 -5.84 -0.98
CA LEU A 169 -16.06 -5.74 -1.12
C LEU A 169 -15.42 -7.12 -1.22
N TRP A 170 -15.83 -8.06 -0.36
CA TRP A 170 -15.32 -9.43 -0.38
C TRP A 170 -15.60 -10.12 -1.72
N ILE A 171 -16.85 -10.07 -2.20
CA ILE A 171 -17.24 -10.64 -3.50
C ILE A 171 -16.52 -9.92 -4.65
N ALA A 172 -16.43 -8.59 -4.60
CA ALA A 172 -15.79 -7.81 -5.66
C ALA A 172 -14.29 -8.12 -5.80
N ILE A 173 -13.58 -8.36 -4.69
CA ILE A 173 -12.16 -8.74 -4.72
C ILE A 173 -11.99 -10.18 -5.21
N LEU A 174 -12.97 -11.04 -4.95
CA LEU A 174 -12.95 -12.43 -5.39
C LEU A 174 -13.11 -12.55 -6.91
N LEU A 175 -13.77 -11.58 -7.54
CA LEU A 175 -13.94 -11.53 -8.99
C LEU A 175 -12.66 -11.03 -9.69
N PRO A 176 -12.07 -11.84 -10.60
CA PRO A 176 -10.81 -11.52 -11.24
C PRO A 176 -10.83 -10.27 -12.16
N ILE A 177 -12.02 -9.84 -12.57
CA ILE A 177 -12.22 -8.69 -13.48
C ILE A 177 -12.40 -7.38 -12.69
N SER A 178 -12.53 -7.45 -11.38
CA SER A 178 -12.76 -6.28 -10.55
C SER A 178 -11.47 -5.44 -10.41
N PRO A 179 -11.58 -4.10 -10.47
CA PRO A 179 -10.44 -3.23 -10.16
C PRO A 179 -10.21 -3.18 -8.64
N ASP A 180 -9.68 -4.27 -8.11
CA ASP A 180 -9.52 -4.51 -6.68
C ASP A 180 -8.58 -3.50 -5.98
N ASP A 181 -7.52 -3.06 -6.65
CA ASP A 181 -6.63 -2.01 -6.13
C ASP A 181 -7.38 -0.69 -5.92
N PHE A 182 -8.29 -0.33 -6.86
CA PHE A 182 -9.17 0.82 -6.71
C PHE A 182 -10.10 0.68 -5.49
N LEU A 183 -10.65 -0.52 -5.28
CA LEU A 183 -11.54 -0.78 -4.14
C LEU A 183 -10.80 -0.66 -2.79
N CYS A 184 -9.52 -1.03 -2.73
CA CYS A 184 -8.70 -0.86 -1.53
C CYS A 184 -8.55 0.63 -1.16
N TYR A 185 -8.23 1.50 -2.13
CA TYR A 185 -8.18 2.94 -1.92
C TYR A 185 -9.54 3.50 -1.52
N PHE A 186 -10.59 3.07 -2.22
CA PHE A 186 -11.94 3.57 -1.98
C PHE A 186 -12.46 3.19 -0.60
N THR A 187 -12.16 1.96 -0.16
CA THR A 187 -12.52 1.48 1.19
C THR A 187 -11.82 2.27 2.28
N GLY A 188 -10.61 2.76 2.05
CA GLY A 188 -9.91 3.64 2.98
C GLY A 188 -10.65 4.95 3.27
N LEU A 189 -11.47 5.44 2.33
CA LEU A 189 -12.31 6.63 2.53
C LEU A 189 -13.59 6.34 3.35
N THR A 190 -13.94 5.06 3.57
CA THR A 190 -15.12 4.66 4.32
C THR A 190 -14.81 4.60 5.83
N GLU A 191 -15.85 4.47 6.67
CA GLU A 191 -15.70 4.25 8.11
C GLU A 191 -15.26 2.83 8.49
N MET A 192 -14.97 1.95 7.50
CA MET A 192 -14.58 0.58 7.76
C MET A 192 -13.29 0.51 8.58
N LYS A 193 -13.31 -0.19 9.71
CA LYS A 193 -12.11 -0.40 10.54
C LYS A 193 -11.05 -1.21 9.77
N PHE A 194 -9.78 -0.86 9.93
CA PHE A 194 -8.65 -1.56 9.31
C PHE A 194 -8.68 -3.07 9.54
N LYS A 195 -8.98 -3.53 10.77
CA LYS A 195 -9.07 -4.96 11.07
C LYS A 195 -10.08 -5.70 10.19
N LYS A 196 -11.27 -5.10 9.97
CA LYS A 196 -12.30 -5.69 9.12
C LYS A 196 -11.87 -5.74 7.66
N PHE A 197 -11.25 -4.67 7.16
CA PHE A 197 -10.66 -4.63 5.83
C PHE A 197 -9.56 -5.70 5.66
N ALA A 198 -8.64 -5.80 6.62
CA ALA A 198 -7.56 -6.78 6.59
C ALA A 198 -8.07 -8.22 6.50
N ILE A 199 -9.09 -8.58 7.28
CA ILE A 199 -9.72 -9.91 7.23
C ILE A 199 -10.30 -10.16 5.82
N ILE A 200 -10.99 -9.19 5.25
CA ILE A 200 -11.56 -9.31 3.89
C ILE A 200 -10.45 -9.56 2.87
N ILE A 201 -9.37 -8.77 2.90
CA ILE A 201 -8.23 -8.94 1.98
C ILE A 201 -7.58 -10.31 2.14
N LEU A 202 -7.24 -10.69 3.38
CA LEU A 202 -6.55 -11.95 3.67
C LEU A 202 -7.38 -13.18 3.28
N THR A 203 -8.71 -13.10 3.32
CA THR A 203 -9.60 -14.22 2.98
C THR A 203 -10.00 -14.26 1.51
N SER A 204 -10.12 -13.11 0.83
CA SER A 204 -10.55 -13.06 -0.58
C SER A 204 -9.40 -13.19 -1.59
N LYS A 205 -8.24 -12.56 -1.32
CA LYS A 205 -7.09 -12.56 -2.23
C LYS A 205 -6.49 -13.94 -2.53
N PRO A 206 -6.39 -14.89 -1.58
CA PRO A 206 -5.83 -16.21 -1.89
C PRO A 206 -6.55 -16.90 -3.03
N PHE A 207 -7.88 -16.85 -3.06
CA PHE A 207 -8.66 -17.50 -4.11
C PHE A 207 -8.32 -16.98 -5.50
N THR A 208 -8.28 -15.65 -5.65
CA THR A 208 -7.95 -15.02 -6.93
C THR A 208 -6.51 -15.33 -7.35
N ILE A 209 -5.55 -15.23 -6.44
CA ILE A 209 -4.13 -15.46 -6.72
C ILE A 209 -3.85 -16.93 -7.05
N ILE A 210 -4.48 -17.86 -6.31
CA ILE A 210 -4.34 -19.30 -6.56
C ILE A 210 -4.93 -19.66 -7.92
N ILE A 211 -6.13 -19.17 -8.26
CA ILE A 211 -6.74 -19.41 -9.56
C ILE A 211 -5.82 -18.94 -10.70
N TYR A 212 -5.30 -17.71 -10.62
CA TYR A 212 -4.35 -17.21 -11.61
C TYR A 212 -3.04 -17.98 -11.61
N GLY A 213 -2.50 -18.30 -10.44
CA GLY A 213 -1.25 -19.07 -10.31
C GLY A 213 -1.35 -20.47 -10.89
N LEU A 214 -2.49 -21.15 -10.69
CA LEU A 214 -2.73 -22.49 -11.27
C LEU A 214 -2.93 -22.41 -12.80
N ILE A 215 -3.77 -21.50 -13.28
CA ILE A 215 -4.04 -21.36 -14.72
C ILE A 215 -2.75 -21.04 -15.48
N PHE A 216 -1.97 -20.08 -15.00
CA PHE A 216 -0.78 -19.62 -15.72
C PHE A 216 0.51 -20.33 -15.29
N GLY A 217 0.57 -20.88 -14.07
CA GLY A 217 1.71 -21.67 -13.61
C GLY A 217 1.82 -23.03 -14.31
N TYR A 218 0.68 -23.67 -14.63
CA TYR A 218 0.66 -24.93 -15.41
C TYR A 218 0.75 -24.72 -16.92
N GLY A 219 0.44 -23.51 -17.41
CA GLY A 219 0.52 -23.23 -18.85
C GLY A 219 1.93 -22.86 -19.34
N PHE A 220 2.90 -22.67 -18.43
CA PHE A 220 4.28 -22.30 -18.76
C PHE A 220 5.33 -23.36 -18.34
N ASN A 221 4.89 -24.51 -17.82
CA ASN A 221 5.70 -25.72 -17.70
C ASN A 221 5.38 -26.67 -18.84
#